data_8819dbbc434498230d36fe8de05e95e1
#
_entry.id   8819dbbc434498230d36fe8de05e95e1
#
_cell.length_a   1.000
_cell.length_b   1.000
_cell.length_c   1.000
_cell.angle_alpha   90.00
_cell.angle_beta   90.00
_cell.angle_gamma   90.00
#
_symmetry.space_group_name_H-M   'P 1'
#
loop_
_entity.id
_entity.type
_entity.pdbx_description
1 polymer ?
#
loop_
_entity_poly.entity_id
_entity_poly.type
_entity_poly.pdbx_seq_one_letter_code
_entity_poly.pdbx_strand_id
1 'polypeptide(L)'
;MKTRGHYLCRGPWDDWSEKLKDQPTAIRQKIMSHVDEIIRGAAGLVDEWDAVNHPVGWESPRRTVDQFIGPELYADVFKAARARTGVPLWINEDQVFREGRQQDEFYDCIKGLIAQGVRPDGIGNQAHFHSSYLPGVPEMLRISDRFASLVPNLELTEFDVITNGDEELQGDWLRDTLIMAYSHPAYSAVMLWVFWEGAGWKPETALWREDWSEKPNAKVWRELVCKLWRTQAIGETDQSGLFGAHGHRGLYEVTVEIAGKKTVMPFNTEHGVGMIRVVVPMQ
;
A
#
# COMPACT_ATOMS: atom_id res chain seq x y z
N MET A 1 -6.75 -12.65 -1.62
CA MET A 1 -6.34 -11.28 -2.06
C MET A 1 -6.94 -10.32 -1.06
N LYS A 2 -6.17 -9.34 -0.56
CA LYS A 2 -6.72 -8.27 0.31
C LYS A 2 -7.35 -7.18 -0.54
N THR A 3 -8.39 -6.57 -0.03
CA THR A 3 -9.15 -5.49 -0.68
C THR A 3 -8.95 -4.19 0.09
N ARG A 4 -8.47 -3.15 -0.59
CA ARG A 4 -8.32 -1.79 -0.04
C ARG A 4 -9.50 -0.92 -0.47
N GLY A 5 -10.18 -0.33 0.50
CA GLY A 5 -11.23 0.66 0.26
C GLY A 5 -10.62 2.05 0.03
N HIS A 6 -10.87 2.63 -1.12
CA HIS A 6 -10.33 3.92 -1.52
C HIS A 6 -11.49 4.86 -1.88
N TYR A 7 -11.75 5.83 -1.12
CA TYR A 7 -11.31 6.37 0.17
C TYR A 7 -12.52 6.85 1.01
N LEU A 8 -12.33 7.14 2.31
CA LEU A 8 -13.41 7.67 3.15
C LEU A 8 -13.49 9.20 3.11
N CYS A 9 -12.36 9.88 3.05
CA CYS A 9 -12.28 11.35 2.95
C CYS A 9 -11.18 11.75 1.97
N ARG A 10 -11.50 12.71 1.09
CA ARG A 10 -10.53 13.34 0.20
C ARG A 10 -10.18 14.74 0.70
N GLY A 11 -8.88 15.06 0.77
CA GLY A 11 -8.39 16.34 1.27
C GLY A 11 -8.62 17.53 0.33
N PRO A 12 -8.28 17.45 -0.98
CA PRO A 12 -8.39 18.58 -1.89
C PRO A 12 -9.79 19.19 -1.97
N TRP A 13 -9.81 20.52 -2.01
CA TRP A 13 -11.02 21.30 -2.24
C TRP A 13 -11.45 21.16 -3.70
N ASP A 14 -12.71 20.82 -3.94
CA ASP A 14 -13.26 20.54 -5.26
C ASP A 14 -14.60 21.25 -5.52
N ASP A 15 -15.23 21.02 -6.66
CA ASP A 15 -16.46 21.69 -7.09
C ASP A 15 -17.63 21.53 -6.13
N TRP A 16 -17.76 20.39 -5.44
CA TRP A 16 -18.86 20.19 -4.51
C TRP A 16 -18.64 20.96 -3.20
N SER A 17 -17.39 21.01 -2.72
CA SER A 17 -17.03 21.80 -1.55
C SER A 17 -17.10 23.30 -1.84
N GLU A 18 -16.71 23.75 -3.06
CA GLU A 18 -16.87 25.14 -3.48
C GLU A 18 -18.34 25.57 -3.49
N LYS A 19 -19.27 24.71 -3.91
CA LYS A 19 -20.72 25.01 -3.85
C LYS A 19 -21.25 25.20 -2.43
N LEU A 20 -20.55 24.67 -1.43
CA LEU A 20 -20.91 24.73 -0.02
C LEU A 20 -19.95 25.60 0.81
N LYS A 21 -19.08 26.38 0.19
CA LYS A 21 -18.00 27.14 0.86
C LYS A 21 -18.45 28.00 2.06
N ASP A 22 -19.66 28.53 2.00
CA ASP A 22 -20.23 29.36 3.07
C ASP A 22 -21.00 28.52 4.13
N GLN A 23 -20.93 27.19 4.03
CA GLN A 23 -21.66 26.23 4.87
C GLN A 23 -20.72 25.13 5.42
N PRO A 24 -19.70 25.47 6.23
CA PRO A 24 -18.72 24.49 6.70
C PRO A 24 -19.34 23.32 7.46
N THR A 25 -20.41 23.56 8.20
CA THR A 25 -21.18 22.50 8.90
C THR A 25 -21.81 21.52 7.92
N ALA A 26 -22.34 21.98 6.79
CA ALA A 26 -22.92 21.10 5.78
C ALA A 26 -21.84 20.25 5.09
N ILE A 27 -20.66 20.83 4.81
CA ILE A 27 -19.51 20.07 4.26
C ILE A 27 -19.10 18.97 5.25
N ARG A 28 -18.93 19.32 6.52
CA ARG A 28 -18.57 18.36 7.57
C ARG A 28 -19.62 17.23 7.67
N GLN A 29 -20.89 17.56 7.71
CA GLN A 29 -21.98 16.56 7.76
C GLN A 29 -21.94 15.62 6.57
N LYS A 30 -21.72 16.15 5.35
CA LYS A 30 -21.61 15.36 4.13
C LYS A 30 -20.43 14.37 4.19
N ILE A 31 -19.26 14.82 4.64
CA ILE A 31 -18.09 13.94 4.82
C ILE A 31 -18.40 12.84 5.84
N MET A 32 -18.95 13.19 7.00
CA MET A 32 -19.26 12.20 8.04
C MET A 32 -20.35 11.19 7.63
N SER A 33 -21.38 11.64 6.90
CA SER A 33 -22.39 10.74 6.33
C SER A 33 -21.78 9.79 5.31
N HIS A 34 -20.90 10.29 4.45
CA HIS A 34 -20.18 9.46 3.48
C HIS A 34 -19.33 8.38 4.16
N VAL A 35 -18.57 8.72 5.20
CA VAL A 35 -17.79 7.75 5.99
C VAL A 35 -18.70 6.64 6.53
N ASP A 36 -19.83 7.00 7.12
CA ASP A 36 -20.77 6.03 7.69
C ASP A 36 -21.41 5.13 6.61
N GLU A 37 -21.85 5.71 5.50
CA GLU A 37 -22.52 5.00 4.41
C GLU A 37 -21.59 4.02 3.71
N ILE A 38 -20.37 4.45 3.36
CA ILE A 38 -19.41 3.62 2.64
C ILE A 38 -18.93 2.45 3.49
N ILE A 39 -18.57 2.69 4.76
CA ILE A 39 -18.12 1.60 5.64
C ILE A 39 -19.24 0.57 5.85
N ARG A 40 -20.50 1.00 6.03
CA ARG A 40 -21.63 0.07 6.16
C ARG A 40 -21.90 -0.68 4.85
N GLY A 41 -21.85 0.01 3.72
CA GLY A 41 -22.10 -0.60 2.41
C GLY A 41 -21.05 -1.63 2.00
N ALA A 42 -19.81 -1.47 2.45
CA ALA A 42 -18.69 -2.35 2.14
C ALA A 42 -18.29 -3.27 3.31
N ALA A 43 -19.15 -3.42 4.32
CA ALA A 43 -18.87 -4.25 5.49
C ALA A 43 -18.57 -5.70 5.10
N GLY A 44 -17.40 -6.21 5.51
CA GLY A 44 -16.93 -7.57 5.20
C GLY A 44 -16.35 -7.76 3.80
N LEU A 45 -16.30 -6.69 2.98
CA LEU A 45 -15.72 -6.72 1.63
C LEU A 45 -14.34 -6.05 1.57
N VAL A 46 -13.99 -5.24 2.57
CA VAL A 46 -12.77 -4.43 2.61
C VAL A 46 -11.92 -4.86 3.79
N ASP A 47 -10.65 -5.10 3.55
CA ASP A 47 -9.66 -5.53 4.55
C ASP A 47 -8.92 -4.33 5.17
N GLU A 48 -8.89 -3.18 4.52
CA GLU A 48 -8.27 -1.93 5.00
C GLU A 48 -8.84 -0.71 4.25
N TRP A 49 -8.77 0.49 4.84
CA TRP A 49 -9.29 1.73 4.26
C TRP A 49 -8.24 2.82 4.16
N ASP A 50 -8.21 3.54 3.03
CA ASP A 50 -7.69 4.90 2.99
C ASP A 50 -8.69 5.83 3.69
N ALA A 51 -8.45 6.08 4.97
CA ALA A 51 -9.34 6.94 5.76
C ALA A 51 -9.28 8.40 5.27
N VAL A 52 -8.08 8.87 4.96
CA VAL A 52 -7.87 10.19 4.36
C VAL A 52 -6.89 10.08 3.19
N ASN A 53 -7.33 10.50 2.01
CA ASN A 53 -6.52 10.58 0.81
C ASN A 53 -6.22 12.04 0.45
N HIS A 54 -4.96 12.36 0.12
CA HIS A 54 -4.46 13.70 -0.15
C HIS A 54 -4.73 14.72 0.97
N PRO A 55 -4.34 14.46 2.24
CA PRO A 55 -4.61 15.38 3.35
C PRO A 55 -3.99 16.76 3.16
N VAL A 56 -2.89 16.86 2.41
CA VAL A 56 -2.22 18.14 2.13
C VAL A 56 -2.37 18.60 0.69
N GLY A 57 -2.69 17.69 -0.24
CA GLY A 57 -2.91 18.00 -1.64
C GLY A 57 -1.70 18.63 -2.33
N TRP A 58 -1.85 18.93 -3.61
CA TRP A 58 -0.77 19.41 -4.49
C TRP A 58 -0.77 20.92 -4.74
N GLU A 59 -1.86 21.63 -4.42
CA GLU A 59 -1.97 23.06 -4.69
C GLU A 59 -1.04 23.91 -3.80
N SER A 60 -0.55 25.03 -4.34
CA SER A 60 0.20 26.01 -3.60
C SER A 60 -0.36 27.42 -3.89
N PRO A 61 -0.94 28.13 -2.89
CA PRO A 61 -1.11 27.69 -1.50
C PRO A 61 -2.03 26.47 -1.39
N ARG A 62 -1.83 25.68 -0.33
CA ARG A 62 -2.64 24.51 -0.01
C ARG A 62 -4.13 24.88 0.04
N ARG A 63 -4.98 24.03 -0.56
CA ARG A 63 -6.42 24.19 -0.57
C ARG A 63 -7.09 22.85 -0.31
N THR A 64 -7.35 22.56 0.96
CA THR A 64 -7.92 21.29 1.43
C THR A 64 -9.08 21.52 2.39
N VAL A 65 -9.96 20.55 2.52
CA VAL A 65 -11.20 20.66 3.30
C VAL A 65 -10.98 21.00 4.78
N ASP A 66 -9.90 20.50 5.39
CA ASP A 66 -9.56 20.80 6.78
C ASP A 66 -9.24 22.27 7.03
N GLN A 67 -8.72 22.99 6.04
CA GLN A 67 -8.44 24.43 6.15
C GLN A 67 -9.72 25.28 6.24
N PHE A 68 -10.82 24.78 5.69
CA PHE A 68 -12.11 25.47 5.71
C PHE A 68 -13.02 25.00 6.86
N ILE A 69 -12.88 23.76 7.30
CA ILE A 69 -13.74 23.15 8.33
C ILE A 69 -13.11 23.21 9.71
N GLY A 70 -11.80 23.05 9.78
CA GLY A 70 -11.02 23.02 11.02
C GLY A 70 -10.00 21.88 11.05
N PRO A 71 -8.89 22.07 11.78
CA PRO A 71 -7.75 21.16 11.81
C PRO A 71 -8.06 19.78 12.46
N GLU A 72 -9.20 19.66 13.14
CA GLU A 72 -9.66 18.42 13.75
C GLU A 72 -10.40 17.49 12.77
N LEU A 73 -10.75 17.95 11.57
CA LEU A 73 -11.57 17.20 10.64
C LEU A 73 -11.04 15.78 10.36
N TYR A 74 -9.77 15.66 10.04
CA TYR A 74 -9.18 14.35 9.72
C TYR A 74 -9.14 13.42 10.93
N ALA A 75 -8.88 13.96 12.12
CA ALA A 75 -8.97 13.19 13.36
C ALA A 75 -10.40 12.67 13.60
N ASP A 76 -11.40 13.48 13.30
CA ASP A 76 -12.79 13.08 13.43
C ASP A 76 -13.22 12.02 12.39
N VAL A 77 -12.68 12.10 11.17
CA VAL A 77 -12.85 11.05 10.14
C VAL A 77 -12.30 9.71 10.66
N PHE A 78 -11.09 9.69 11.17
CA PHE A 78 -10.48 8.48 11.74
C PHE A 78 -11.30 7.94 12.92
N LYS A 79 -11.74 8.79 13.85
CA LYS A 79 -12.57 8.41 15.00
C LYS A 79 -13.92 7.83 14.54
N ALA A 80 -14.57 8.48 13.57
CA ALA A 80 -15.84 8.02 13.03
C ALA A 80 -15.70 6.67 12.31
N ALA A 81 -14.65 6.50 11.51
CA ALA A 81 -14.33 5.24 10.85
C ALA A 81 -14.05 4.13 11.88
N ARG A 82 -13.20 4.39 12.86
CA ARG A 82 -12.86 3.42 13.92
C ARG A 82 -14.06 2.97 14.74
N ALA A 83 -15.06 3.82 14.90
CA ALA A 83 -16.32 3.46 15.57
C ALA A 83 -17.20 2.50 14.73
N ARG A 84 -16.91 2.30 13.45
CA ARG A 84 -17.68 1.49 12.49
C ARG A 84 -16.95 0.24 12.02
N THR A 85 -15.61 0.23 12.05
CA THR A 85 -14.82 -0.88 11.54
C THR A 85 -13.59 -1.14 12.40
N GLY A 86 -13.20 -2.42 12.50
CA GLY A 86 -11.96 -2.86 13.13
C GLY A 86 -10.78 -3.00 12.16
N VAL A 87 -11.02 -2.84 10.83
CA VAL A 87 -9.93 -2.99 9.85
C VAL A 87 -8.95 -1.81 9.90
N PRO A 88 -7.70 -1.98 9.43
CA PRO A 88 -6.69 -0.91 9.40
C PRO A 88 -7.17 0.34 8.66
N LEU A 89 -6.81 1.50 9.21
CA LEU A 89 -7.12 2.82 8.66
C LEU A 89 -5.81 3.53 8.29
N TRP A 90 -5.66 3.85 7.02
CA TRP A 90 -4.46 4.44 6.43
C TRP A 90 -4.66 5.92 6.14
N ILE A 91 -3.56 6.67 6.10
CA ILE A 91 -3.49 8.02 5.54
C ILE A 91 -2.60 7.98 4.30
N ASN A 92 -3.08 8.48 3.16
CA ASN A 92 -2.47 8.30 1.85
C ASN A 92 -2.18 9.65 1.18
N GLU A 93 -0.98 9.83 0.62
CA GLU A 93 -0.57 11.07 -0.04
C GLU A 93 0.35 10.81 -1.23
N ASP A 94 0.31 11.74 -2.18
CA ASP A 94 1.24 11.81 -3.31
C ASP A 94 2.54 12.55 -2.93
N GLN A 95 3.55 12.51 -3.79
CA GLN A 95 4.83 13.22 -3.68
C GLN A 95 5.61 12.99 -2.37
N VAL A 96 5.34 11.89 -1.66
CA VAL A 96 6.01 11.57 -0.38
C VAL A 96 7.52 11.39 -0.58
N PHE A 97 7.95 10.82 -1.72
CA PHE A 97 9.36 10.66 -2.04
C PHE A 97 10.03 11.92 -2.63
N ARG A 98 9.31 13.01 -2.76
CA ARG A 98 9.85 14.27 -3.24
C ARG A 98 10.05 15.23 -2.08
N GLU A 99 11.31 15.58 -1.78
CA GLU A 99 11.62 16.58 -0.76
C GLU A 99 10.96 17.92 -1.07
N GLY A 100 10.43 18.56 -0.02
CA GLY A 100 9.80 19.87 -0.13
C GLY A 100 8.48 19.96 0.65
N ARG A 101 7.75 21.03 0.36
CA ARG A 101 6.55 21.43 1.10
C ARG A 101 5.55 20.28 1.33
N GLN A 102 5.18 19.56 0.29
CA GLN A 102 4.12 18.53 0.39
C GLN A 102 4.53 17.39 1.31
N GLN A 103 5.78 16.91 1.21
CA GLN A 103 6.32 15.90 2.10
C GLN A 103 6.33 16.37 3.57
N ASP A 104 6.78 17.61 3.82
CA ASP A 104 6.88 18.16 5.17
C ASP A 104 5.49 18.40 5.78
N GLU A 105 4.56 19.00 5.03
CA GLU A 105 3.18 19.19 5.47
C GLU A 105 2.47 17.86 5.74
N PHE A 106 2.75 16.82 4.94
CA PHE A 106 2.20 15.49 5.19
C PHE A 106 2.75 14.86 6.47
N TYR A 107 4.05 14.98 6.69
CA TYR A 107 4.69 14.55 7.95
C TYR A 107 4.08 15.27 9.16
N ASP A 108 3.91 16.58 9.08
CA ASP A 108 3.33 17.38 10.16
C ASP A 108 1.82 17.12 10.33
N CYS A 109 1.09 16.80 9.27
CA CYS A 109 -0.30 16.37 9.36
C CYS A 109 -0.42 15.08 10.20
N ILE A 110 0.43 14.08 9.95
CA ILE A 110 0.43 12.83 10.72
C ILE A 110 0.80 13.09 12.19
N LYS A 111 1.80 13.93 12.46
CA LYS A 111 2.14 14.35 13.84
C LYS A 111 0.95 15.03 14.53
N GLY A 112 0.23 15.89 13.80
CA GLY A 112 -0.96 16.54 14.29
C GLY A 112 -2.09 15.58 14.67
N LEU A 113 -2.30 14.53 13.87
CA LEU A 113 -3.24 13.46 14.19
C LEU A 113 -2.83 12.70 15.46
N ILE A 114 -1.56 12.33 15.57
CA ILE A 114 -1.02 11.64 16.74
C ILE A 114 -1.18 12.50 18.00
N ALA A 115 -0.92 13.80 17.92
CA ALA A 115 -1.11 14.74 19.02
C ALA A 115 -2.58 14.88 19.46
N GLN A 116 -3.53 14.66 18.55
CA GLN A 116 -4.97 14.62 18.81
C GLN A 116 -5.46 13.24 19.32
N GLY A 117 -4.54 12.33 19.64
CA GLY A 117 -4.84 10.98 20.11
C GLY A 117 -5.30 10.01 19.02
N VAL A 118 -5.05 10.34 17.76
CA VAL A 118 -5.40 9.51 16.59
C VAL A 118 -4.12 9.13 15.86
N ARG A 119 -3.76 7.86 15.92
CA ARG A 119 -2.64 7.31 15.15
C ARG A 119 -3.20 6.48 14.01
N PRO A 120 -2.86 6.79 12.75
CA PRO A 120 -3.14 5.90 11.62
C PRO A 120 -2.51 4.52 11.84
N ASP A 121 -3.12 3.46 11.32
CA ASP A 121 -2.52 2.11 11.36
C ASP A 121 -1.38 1.97 10.34
N GLY A 122 -1.40 2.79 9.29
CA GLY A 122 -0.34 2.86 8.30
C GLY A 122 -0.32 4.16 7.50
N ILE A 123 0.78 4.36 6.77
CA ILE A 123 1.01 5.48 5.86
C ILE A 123 1.13 4.94 4.44
N GLY A 124 0.23 5.38 3.56
CA GLY A 124 0.29 5.15 2.14
C GLY A 124 1.09 6.26 1.44
N ASN A 125 2.00 5.85 0.57
CA ASN A 125 2.65 6.69 -0.41
C ASN A 125 2.13 6.26 -1.78
N GLN A 126 1.45 7.15 -2.49
CA GLN A 126 0.91 6.83 -3.82
C GLN A 126 2.01 6.42 -4.79
N ALA A 127 3.19 7.02 -4.67
CA ALA A 127 4.36 6.68 -5.48
C ALA A 127 4.13 6.89 -6.99
N HIS A 128 3.48 7.99 -7.36
CA HIS A 128 3.41 8.46 -8.73
C HIS A 128 4.71 9.18 -9.10
N PHE A 129 5.46 8.59 -10.02
CA PHE A 129 6.75 9.12 -10.44
C PHE A 129 6.72 9.72 -11.84
N HIS A 130 7.68 10.58 -12.09
CA HIS A 130 7.91 11.16 -13.42
C HIS A 130 9.41 11.22 -13.69
N SER A 131 9.84 10.94 -14.94
CA SER A 131 11.26 10.94 -15.34
C SER A 131 12.00 12.25 -15.09
N SER A 132 11.29 13.37 -14.89
CA SER A 132 11.89 14.63 -14.47
C SER A 132 12.40 14.64 -13.02
N TYR A 133 11.95 13.71 -12.19
CA TYR A 133 12.39 13.54 -10.81
C TYR A 133 12.23 12.09 -10.36
N LEU A 134 13.32 11.37 -10.30
CA LEU A 134 13.42 10.01 -9.79
C LEU A 134 14.46 10.02 -8.66
N PRO A 135 14.01 9.95 -7.39
CA PRO A 135 14.93 9.97 -6.23
C PRO A 135 15.77 8.68 -6.21
N GLY A 136 17.02 8.78 -5.80
CA GLY A 136 17.87 7.60 -5.62
C GLY A 136 17.33 6.65 -4.54
N VAL A 137 17.62 5.35 -4.65
CA VAL A 137 17.24 4.35 -3.63
C VAL A 137 17.65 4.75 -2.20
N PRO A 138 18.87 5.27 -1.95
CA PRO A 138 19.25 5.74 -0.62
C PRO A 138 18.35 6.87 -0.08
N GLU A 139 17.89 7.76 -0.96
CA GLU A 139 16.96 8.83 -0.59
C GLU A 139 15.58 8.28 -0.26
N MET A 140 15.05 7.37 -1.07
CA MET A 140 13.78 6.69 -0.78
C MET A 140 13.82 5.96 0.56
N LEU A 141 14.91 5.26 0.89
CA LEU A 141 15.09 4.59 2.19
C LEU A 141 15.10 5.59 3.35
N ARG A 142 15.87 6.69 3.22
CA ARG A 142 15.92 7.73 4.25
C ARG A 142 14.54 8.37 4.50
N ILE A 143 13.78 8.63 3.45
CA ILE A 143 12.41 9.16 3.57
C ILE A 143 11.49 8.12 4.21
N SER A 144 11.62 6.85 3.83
CA SER A 144 10.86 5.76 4.43
C SER A 144 11.13 5.63 5.94
N ASP A 145 12.39 5.69 6.37
CA ASP A 145 12.76 5.72 7.79
C ASP A 145 12.13 6.91 8.52
N ARG A 146 12.12 8.10 7.90
CA ARG A 146 11.48 9.30 8.46
C ARG A 146 10.01 9.04 8.77
N PHE A 147 9.24 8.52 7.82
CA PHE A 147 7.81 8.26 8.02
C PHE A 147 7.56 7.05 8.94
N ALA A 148 8.36 6.00 8.84
CA ALA A 148 8.27 4.83 9.69
C ALA A 148 8.50 5.16 11.18
N SER A 149 9.24 6.23 11.48
CA SER A 149 9.40 6.73 12.85
C SER A 149 8.10 7.24 13.48
N LEU A 150 7.12 7.67 12.68
CA LEU A 150 5.80 8.08 13.14
C LEU A 150 4.83 6.89 13.23
N VAL A 151 4.78 6.09 12.15
CA VAL A 151 3.91 4.92 12.02
C VAL A 151 4.71 3.81 11.33
N PRO A 152 4.91 2.63 11.98
CA PRO A 152 5.83 1.61 11.51
C PRO A 152 5.32 0.78 10.31
N ASN A 153 4.15 1.08 9.77
CA ASN A 153 3.57 0.40 8.62
C ASN A 153 3.49 1.36 7.43
N LEU A 154 4.17 1.01 6.35
CA LEU A 154 4.19 1.77 5.10
C LEU A 154 3.69 0.90 3.94
N GLU A 155 3.07 1.53 2.95
CA GLU A 155 2.72 0.90 1.67
C GLU A 155 2.96 1.85 0.51
N LEU A 156 3.37 1.31 -0.64
CA LEU A 156 3.25 2.00 -1.92
C LEU A 156 1.88 1.64 -2.50
N THR A 157 1.01 2.62 -2.61
CA THR A 157 -0.43 2.38 -2.79
C THR A 157 -0.93 2.51 -4.22
N GLU A 158 -0.18 3.21 -5.08
CA GLU A 158 -0.64 3.58 -6.43
C GLU A 158 0.54 3.69 -7.42
N PHE A 159 1.58 2.86 -7.23
CA PHE A 159 2.82 2.99 -7.98
C PHE A 159 2.59 3.06 -9.49
N ASP A 160 3.11 4.10 -10.09
CA ASP A 160 3.34 4.23 -11.52
C ASP A 160 4.51 5.16 -11.82
N VAL A 161 5.03 5.12 -13.06
CA VAL A 161 6.10 6.03 -13.50
C VAL A 161 5.90 6.46 -14.96
N ILE A 162 5.83 7.78 -15.17
CA ILE A 162 5.78 8.41 -16.49
C ILE A 162 7.20 8.64 -16.98
N THR A 163 7.56 8.02 -18.10
CA THR A 163 8.92 8.12 -18.67
C THR A 163 8.94 8.69 -20.09
N ASN A 164 7.77 9.18 -20.58
CA ASN A 164 7.65 9.71 -21.94
C ASN A 164 8.06 8.69 -23.02
N GLY A 165 7.69 7.43 -22.82
CA GLY A 165 7.91 6.33 -23.75
C GLY A 165 9.21 5.54 -23.55
N ASP A 166 10.04 5.88 -22.56
CA ASP A 166 11.22 5.06 -22.21
C ASP A 166 10.77 3.87 -21.33
N GLU A 167 10.42 2.78 -21.97
CA GLU A 167 9.95 1.57 -21.30
C GLU A 167 11.04 0.84 -20.51
N GLU A 168 12.31 0.95 -20.92
CA GLU A 168 13.43 0.35 -20.18
C GLU A 168 13.62 1.06 -18.84
N LEU A 169 13.56 2.41 -18.85
CA LEU A 169 13.59 3.19 -17.62
C LEU A 169 12.39 2.84 -16.69
N GLN A 170 11.20 2.58 -17.25
CA GLN A 170 10.06 2.09 -16.45
C GLN A 170 10.38 0.77 -15.76
N GLY A 171 10.98 -0.16 -16.49
CA GLY A 171 11.41 -1.46 -15.96
C GLY A 171 12.44 -1.31 -14.85
N ASP A 172 13.50 -0.54 -15.10
CA ASP A 172 14.56 -0.29 -14.13
C ASP A 172 14.02 0.38 -12.86
N TRP A 173 13.16 1.38 -13.02
CA TRP A 173 12.59 2.10 -11.90
C TRP A 173 11.66 1.23 -11.06
N LEU A 174 10.81 0.41 -11.69
CA LEU A 174 9.98 -0.56 -10.99
C LEU A 174 10.84 -1.57 -10.21
N ARG A 175 11.92 -2.09 -10.83
CA ARG A 175 12.85 -3.00 -10.17
C ARG A 175 13.43 -2.39 -8.90
N ASP A 176 13.98 -1.19 -9.00
CA ASP A 176 14.66 -0.52 -7.90
C ASP A 176 13.68 -0.17 -6.77
N THR A 177 12.47 0.28 -7.12
CA THR A 177 11.40 0.58 -6.15
C THR A 177 10.90 -0.68 -5.44
N LEU A 178 10.69 -1.77 -6.17
CA LEU A 178 10.27 -3.05 -5.58
C LEU A 178 11.33 -3.60 -4.63
N ILE A 179 12.61 -3.56 -5.02
CA ILE A 179 13.71 -4.04 -4.17
C ILE A 179 13.84 -3.15 -2.93
N MET A 180 13.73 -1.84 -3.08
CA MET A 180 13.74 -0.89 -1.95
C MET A 180 12.63 -1.21 -0.96
N ALA A 181 11.39 -1.30 -1.42
CA ALA A 181 10.24 -1.60 -0.54
C ALA A 181 10.37 -2.98 0.11
N TYR A 182 10.76 -4.02 -0.65
CA TYR A 182 10.95 -5.37 -0.13
C TYR A 182 12.06 -5.48 0.93
N SER A 183 13.11 -4.66 0.82
CA SER A 183 14.23 -4.66 1.76
C SER A 183 13.95 -3.89 3.05
N HIS A 184 12.97 -3.00 3.06
CA HIS A 184 12.69 -2.13 4.20
C HIS A 184 11.60 -2.73 5.11
N PRO A 185 11.88 -2.91 6.43
CA PRO A 185 11.00 -3.67 7.33
C PRO A 185 9.61 -3.06 7.56
N ALA A 186 9.42 -1.77 7.26
CA ALA A 186 8.14 -1.11 7.44
C ALA A 186 7.16 -1.33 6.29
N TYR A 187 7.62 -1.76 5.10
CA TYR A 187 6.71 -1.97 3.97
C TYR A 187 5.98 -3.29 4.06
N SER A 188 4.66 -3.24 3.91
CA SER A 188 3.77 -4.40 3.88
C SER A 188 3.22 -4.72 2.49
N ALA A 189 3.14 -3.72 1.60
CA ALA A 189 2.65 -3.93 0.24
C ALA A 189 3.20 -2.91 -0.76
N VAL A 190 3.17 -3.31 -2.04
CA VAL A 190 3.31 -2.44 -3.21
C VAL A 190 2.13 -2.72 -4.13
N MET A 191 1.32 -1.71 -4.41
CA MET A 191 0.21 -1.76 -5.34
C MET A 191 0.52 -0.91 -6.58
N LEU A 192 0.23 -1.47 -7.75
CA LEU A 192 0.35 -0.77 -9.03
C LEU A 192 -0.95 -0.03 -9.33
N TRP A 193 -0.84 1.20 -9.88
CA TRP A 193 -2.01 1.99 -10.25
C TRP A 193 -2.63 1.55 -11.57
N VAL A 194 -1.78 1.21 -12.54
CA VAL A 194 -2.21 0.75 -13.87
C VAL A 194 -1.45 -0.52 -14.24
N PHE A 195 -2.16 -1.58 -14.61
CA PHE A 195 -1.52 -2.82 -15.07
C PHE A 195 -1.70 -3.06 -16.58
N TRP A 196 -2.75 -2.51 -17.21
CA TRP A 196 -3.08 -2.69 -18.63
C TRP A 196 -3.36 -1.35 -19.31
N GLU A 197 -2.79 -1.12 -20.50
CA GLU A 197 -2.91 0.13 -21.23
C GLU A 197 -4.35 0.49 -21.65
N GLY A 198 -5.20 -0.51 -21.86
CA GLY A 198 -6.59 -0.30 -22.26
C GLY A 198 -7.50 0.32 -21.20
N ALA A 199 -7.03 0.42 -19.94
CA ALA A 199 -7.77 1.07 -18.86
C ALA A 199 -6.80 1.69 -17.85
N GLY A 200 -6.83 3.00 -17.71
CA GLY A 200 -6.00 3.73 -16.75
C GLY A 200 -5.88 5.20 -17.12
N TRP A 201 -5.59 6.02 -16.13
CA TRP A 201 -5.44 7.47 -16.31
C TRP A 201 -4.19 7.86 -17.11
N LYS A 202 -3.16 7.02 -17.05
CA LYS A 202 -1.88 7.15 -17.77
C LYS A 202 -1.51 5.80 -18.41
N PRO A 203 -2.06 5.47 -19.58
CA PRO A 203 -1.84 4.17 -20.23
C PRO A 203 -0.37 3.79 -20.37
N GLU A 204 0.52 4.76 -20.68
CA GLU A 204 1.96 4.51 -20.82
C GLU A 204 2.61 3.89 -19.58
N THR A 205 2.03 4.05 -18.38
CA THR A 205 2.61 3.52 -17.13
C THR A 205 2.29 2.04 -16.87
N ALA A 206 1.39 1.46 -17.66
CA ALA A 206 0.94 0.07 -17.52
C ALA A 206 2.08 -0.93 -17.71
N LEU A 207 1.87 -2.15 -17.20
CA LEU A 207 2.78 -3.28 -17.37
C LEU A 207 2.56 -3.99 -18.70
N TRP A 208 1.29 -4.12 -19.12
CA TRP A 208 0.91 -4.77 -20.38
C TRP A 208 0.33 -3.74 -21.36
N ARG A 209 0.71 -3.89 -22.64
CA ARG A 209 0.14 -3.08 -23.72
C ARG A 209 -1.32 -3.45 -23.98
N GLU A 210 -1.99 -2.66 -24.78
CA GLU A 210 -3.39 -2.87 -25.11
C GLU A 210 -3.65 -4.26 -25.71
N ASP A 211 -2.71 -4.79 -26.50
CA ASP A 211 -2.72 -6.14 -27.07
C ASP A 211 -2.28 -7.26 -26.13
N TRP A 212 -2.08 -6.95 -24.83
CA TRP A 212 -1.57 -7.85 -23.80
C TRP A 212 -0.11 -8.29 -23.97
N SER A 213 0.63 -7.69 -24.87
CA SER A 213 2.08 -7.93 -24.92
C SER A 213 2.78 -7.29 -23.72
N GLU A 214 3.84 -7.95 -23.25
CA GLU A 214 4.58 -7.52 -22.05
C GLU A 214 5.52 -6.36 -22.35
N LYS A 215 5.53 -5.36 -21.47
CA LYS A 215 6.57 -4.32 -21.42
C LYS A 215 7.74 -4.77 -20.52
N PRO A 216 8.89 -4.08 -20.55
CA PRO A 216 10.02 -4.37 -19.66
C PRO A 216 9.64 -4.42 -18.16
N ASN A 217 8.80 -3.50 -17.70
CA ASN A 217 8.32 -3.48 -16.33
C ASN A 217 7.46 -4.72 -15.95
N ALA A 218 6.67 -5.28 -16.87
CA ALA A 218 5.95 -6.54 -16.64
C ALA A 218 6.91 -7.72 -16.46
N LYS A 219 8.00 -7.76 -17.23
CA LYS A 219 9.04 -8.79 -17.09
C LYS A 219 9.72 -8.69 -15.72
N VAL A 220 10.04 -7.46 -15.28
CA VAL A 220 10.59 -7.19 -13.94
C VAL A 220 9.64 -7.68 -12.85
N TRP A 221 8.36 -7.33 -12.92
CA TRP A 221 7.36 -7.81 -11.96
C TRP A 221 7.33 -9.33 -11.87
N ARG A 222 7.24 -10.00 -13.01
CA ARG A 222 7.21 -11.47 -13.05
C ARG A 222 8.48 -12.10 -12.49
N GLU A 223 9.64 -11.54 -12.79
CA GLU A 223 10.92 -12.07 -12.31
C GLU A 223 11.04 -11.92 -10.80
N LEU A 224 10.78 -10.73 -10.26
CA LEU A 224 10.91 -10.47 -8.83
C LEU A 224 9.78 -11.12 -8.03
N VAL A 225 8.52 -10.78 -8.33
CA VAL A 225 7.38 -11.12 -7.48
C VAL A 225 6.91 -12.56 -7.70
N CYS A 226 6.90 -13.03 -8.95
CA CYS A 226 6.35 -14.35 -9.25
C CYS A 226 7.40 -15.48 -9.21
N LYS A 227 8.70 -15.15 -9.23
CA LYS A 227 9.78 -16.16 -9.22
C LYS A 227 10.74 -15.95 -8.05
N LEU A 228 11.56 -14.88 -8.05
CA LEU A 228 12.66 -14.74 -7.09
C LEU A 228 12.19 -14.65 -5.64
N TRP A 229 11.11 -13.94 -5.38
CA TRP A 229 10.55 -13.79 -4.03
C TRP A 229 9.54 -14.87 -3.66
N ARG A 230 9.30 -15.83 -4.57
CA ARG A 230 8.45 -16.96 -4.32
C ARG A 230 9.30 -18.21 -4.05
N THR A 231 9.36 -18.59 -2.79
CA THR A 231 10.07 -19.80 -2.40
C THR A 231 9.31 -21.06 -2.85
N GLN A 232 9.99 -21.94 -3.56
CA GLN A 232 9.55 -23.31 -3.83
C GLN A 232 10.71 -24.24 -3.48
N ALA A 233 10.45 -25.25 -2.66
CA ALA A 233 11.41 -26.26 -2.31
C ALA A 233 10.74 -27.62 -2.38
N ILE A 234 11.41 -28.59 -3.00
CA ILE A 234 10.96 -29.98 -3.11
C ILE A 234 12.13 -30.83 -2.67
N GLY A 235 11.85 -31.86 -1.87
CA GLY A 235 12.85 -32.80 -1.44
C GLY A 235 12.25 -33.94 -0.61
N GLU A 236 13.08 -34.80 -0.13
CA GLU A 236 12.70 -35.91 0.73
C GLU A 236 13.23 -35.68 2.15
N THR A 237 12.50 -36.18 3.14
CA THR A 237 12.98 -36.15 4.52
C THR A 237 14.13 -37.14 4.69
N ASP A 238 15.07 -36.82 5.56
CA ASP A 238 16.14 -37.78 5.97
C ASP A 238 15.59 -38.90 6.84
N GLN A 239 16.50 -39.77 7.33
CA GLN A 239 16.15 -40.93 8.19
C GLN A 239 15.51 -40.48 9.53
N SER A 240 15.71 -39.24 9.96
CA SER A 240 15.09 -38.67 11.16
C SER A 240 13.74 -37.99 10.87
N GLY A 241 13.31 -38.01 9.62
CA GLY A 241 12.06 -37.35 9.18
C GLY A 241 12.20 -35.86 8.99
N LEU A 242 13.41 -35.30 8.86
CA LEU A 242 13.66 -33.89 8.68
C LEU A 242 13.92 -33.51 7.22
N PHE A 243 13.33 -32.43 6.78
CA PHE A 243 13.64 -31.73 5.53
C PHE A 243 13.88 -30.27 5.81
N GLY A 244 15.00 -29.72 5.34
CA GLY A 244 15.37 -28.33 5.53
C GLY A 244 15.31 -27.54 4.22
N ALA A 245 14.76 -26.32 4.27
CA ALA A 245 14.77 -25.40 3.15
C ALA A 245 15.03 -23.98 3.62
N HIS A 246 15.63 -23.14 2.74
CA HIS A 246 15.74 -21.71 2.92
C HIS A 246 14.69 -21.01 2.07
N GLY A 247 14.07 -19.97 2.63
CA GLY A 247 13.05 -19.23 1.91
C GLY A 247 12.86 -17.81 2.45
N HIS A 248 12.12 -17.00 1.70
CA HIS A 248 11.71 -15.67 2.14
C HIS A 248 10.70 -15.78 3.29
N ARG A 249 10.56 -14.73 4.08
CA ARG A 249 9.49 -14.68 5.08
C ARG A 249 8.13 -14.58 4.43
N GLY A 250 7.13 -15.23 4.98
CA GLY A 250 5.77 -15.19 4.46
C GLY A 250 4.93 -16.41 4.77
N LEU A 251 3.82 -16.52 4.07
CA LEU A 251 2.89 -17.62 4.17
C LEU A 251 3.29 -18.73 3.19
N TYR A 252 3.37 -19.94 3.69
CA TYR A 252 3.70 -21.14 2.93
C TYR A 252 2.56 -22.16 2.97
N GLU A 253 2.50 -22.95 1.96
CA GLU A 253 1.78 -24.20 1.94
C GLU A 253 2.78 -25.34 1.90
N VAL A 254 2.75 -26.22 2.89
CA VAL A 254 3.61 -27.39 2.97
C VAL A 254 2.80 -28.62 2.65
N THR A 255 3.17 -29.31 1.58
CA THR A 255 2.57 -30.60 1.19
C THR A 255 3.53 -31.73 1.56
N VAL A 256 3.08 -32.65 2.40
CA VAL A 256 3.81 -33.87 2.73
C VAL A 256 3.09 -35.05 2.10
N GLU A 257 3.84 -35.88 1.39
CA GLU A 257 3.33 -37.11 0.76
C GLU A 257 4.01 -38.34 1.36
N ILE A 258 3.21 -39.27 1.90
CA ILE A 258 3.68 -40.54 2.44
C ILE A 258 2.80 -41.67 1.89
N ALA A 259 3.40 -42.66 1.24
CA ALA A 259 2.68 -43.79 0.68
C ALA A 259 1.47 -43.38 -0.20
N GLY A 260 1.62 -42.35 -1.00
CA GLY A 260 0.59 -41.84 -1.88
C GLY A 260 -0.50 -40.97 -1.20
N LYS A 261 -0.43 -40.78 0.12
CA LYS A 261 -1.32 -39.88 0.84
C LYS A 261 -0.68 -38.47 0.98
N LYS A 262 -1.45 -37.45 0.64
CA LYS A 262 -1.03 -36.05 0.72
C LYS A 262 -1.68 -35.35 1.92
N THR A 263 -0.87 -34.68 2.72
CA THR A 263 -1.32 -33.76 3.79
C THR A 263 -0.81 -32.39 3.47
N VAL A 264 -1.72 -31.41 3.46
CA VAL A 264 -1.41 -30.00 3.17
C VAL A 264 -1.62 -29.20 4.44
N MET A 265 -0.64 -28.35 4.79
CA MET A 265 -0.69 -27.51 5.98
C MET A 265 -0.20 -26.09 5.67
N PRO A 266 -0.89 -25.05 6.14
CA PRO A 266 -0.37 -23.69 6.08
C PRO A 266 0.74 -23.50 7.11
N PHE A 267 1.71 -22.66 6.76
CA PHE A 267 2.82 -22.30 7.61
C PHE A 267 3.19 -20.82 7.43
N ASN A 268 3.32 -20.10 8.55
CA ASN A 268 3.66 -18.68 8.53
C ASN A 268 5.06 -18.48 9.12
N THR A 269 5.96 -17.86 8.34
CA THR A 269 7.32 -17.50 8.75
C THR A 269 7.53 -16.00 8.96
N GLU A 270 6.47 -15.18 8.96
CA GLU A 270 6.57 -13.71 9.10
C GLU A 270 7.32 -13.29 10.38
N HIS A 271 7.20 -14.07 11.44
CA HIS A 271 7.77 -13.75 12.75
C HIS A 271 9.11 -14.46 13.05
N GLY A 272 9.77 -15.04 12.06
CA GLY A 272 11.12 -15.59 12.23
C GLY A 272 11.33 -17.00 11.65
N VAL A 273 12.50 -17.55 11.92
CA VAL A 273 12.88 -18.93 11.54
C VAL A 273 12.10 -19.90 12.41
N GLY A 274 11.36 -20.80 11.79
CA GLY A 274 10.57 -21.81 12.51
C GLY A 274 10.85 -23.22 12.04
N MET A 275 10.69 -24.17 12.96
CA MET A 275 10.56 -25.58 12.63
C MET A 275 9.08 -25.93 12.65
N ILE A 276 8.56 -26.46 11.54
CA ILE A 276 7.23 -27.08 11.52
C ILE A 276 7.37 -28.56 11.84
N ARG A 277 6.56 -29.03 12.72
CA ARG A 277 6.35 -30.47 12.89
C ARG A 277 5.04 -30.85 12.19
N VAL A 278 5.16 -31.55 11.08
CA VAL A 278 4.01 -32.15 10.39
C VAL A 278 3.84 -33.57 10.90
N VAL A 279 2.74 -33.86 11.58
CA VAL A 279 2.40 -35.23 12.00
C VAL A 279 1.42 -35.79 10.97
N VAL A 280 1.89 -36.74 10.18
CA VAL A 280 1.04 -37.46 9.22
C VAL A 280 0.57 -38.76 9.91
N PRO A 281 -0.73 -38.93 10.19
CA PRO A 281 -1.22 -40.17 10.77
C PRO A 281 -1.03 -41.32 9.79
N MET A 282 -0.22 -42.28 10.18
CA MET A 282 -0.17 -43.59 9.50
C MET A 282 -1.38 -44.40 9.96
N GLN A 283 -2.26 -44.75 9.04
CA GLN A 283 -3.32 -45.71 9.27
C GLN A 283 -2.85 -47.09 8.91
#